data_f542867e5383dc5c1521c85a50fd2923
#
_entry.id   f542867e5383dc5c1521c85a50fd2923
#
_cell.length_a   1.000
_cell.length_b   1.000
_cell.length_c   1.000
_cell.angle_alpha   90.00
_cell.angle_beta   90.00
_cell.angle_gamma   90.00
#
_symmetry.space_group_name_H-M   'P 1'
#
loop_
_entity.id
_entity.type
_entity.pdbx_description
1 polymer ?
#
loop_
_entity_poly.entity_id
_entity_poly.type
_entity_poly.pdbx_seq_one_letter_code
_entity_poly.pdbx_strand_id
1 'polypeptide(L)'
;MTPKLIDLAEYERVGEGANGASYNHRQDPNIMLKLYFRNYEAAELELELARKVYNAGIPTPEPGDLVTDGKQVGIRFRRLVDKKSFSRACGDNPEKTELYGQQFAQMCLALHNTHVDTTLFENVKDRLYAMLEANPDFTPEQKQKIHDYIAAAPDADTAIHGDLQFGNGIFIPSGEKFFIDLGDFCYGFPLFDLGMVYLCCCLNDEAWTMEVNHMSNATARRFWDAFADAYFHSPECPLIPYGFKDKNGKPLFGPGADLEQVEYLVKIYAGLKTLIVERDTHCPMPQFRAMLEGTVY
;
A
#
# COMPACT_ATOMS: atom_id res chain seq x y z
N MET A 1 13.16 8.88 21.74
CA MET A 1 13.73 10.26 21.43
C MET A 1 12.87 11.31 22.12
N THR A 2 13.43 12.43 22.64
CA THR A 2 12.60 13.51 23.21
C THR A 2 12.07 14.39 22.07
N PRO A 3 10.75 14.58 21.94
CA PRO A 3 10.18 15.39 20.87
C PRO A 3 10.52 16.87 21.08
N LYS A 4 10.78 17.57 19.98
CA LYS A 4 11.00 19.03 19.99
C LYS A 4 9.66 19.74 20.12
N LEU A 5 9.56 20.71 21.03
CA LEU A 5 8.35 21.54 21.15
C LEU A 5 8.22 22.46 19.93
N ILE A 6 7.01 22.55 19.39
CA ILE A 6 6.66 23.44 18.27
C ILE A 6 5.47 24.34 18.62
N ASP A 7 5.40 25.49 17.99
CA ASP A 7 4.19 26.32 18.00
C ASP A 7 3.29 25.94 16.81
N LEU A 8 2.11 25.36 17.08
CA LEU A 8 1.17 24.95 16.04
C LEU A 8 0.60 26.16 15.26
N ALA A 9 0.68 27.38 15.79
CA ALA A 9 0.29 28.60 15.07
C ALA A 9 1.15 28.87 13.82
N GLU A 10 2.38 28.32 13.78
CA GLU A 10 3.26 28.40 12.60
C GLU A 10 2.82 27.47 11.46
N TYR A 11 1.82 26.64 11.69
CA TYR A 11 1.35 25.64 10.73
C TYR A 11 -0.10 25.90 10.30
N GLU A 12 -0.43 25.46 9.08
CA GLU A 12 -1.76 25.46 8.53
C GLU A 12 -2.22 24.02 8.29
N ARG A 13 -3.37 23.66 8.85
CA ARG A 13 -3.97 22.34 8.65
C ARG A 13 -4.41 22.20 7.20
N VAL A 14 -3.97 21.10 6.55
CA VAL A 14 -4.24 20.84 5.12
C VAL A 14 -4.96 19.52 4.88
N GLY A 15 -5.07 18.68 5.89
CA GLY A 15 -5.77 17.40 5.77
C GLY A 15 -5.88 16.65 7.10
N GLU A 16 -6.71 15.62 7.08
CA GLU A 16 -6.89 14.67 8.18
C GLU A 16 -7.07 13.29 7.58
N GLY A 17 -6.46 12.29 8.20
CA GLY A 17 -6.63 10.88 7.91
C GLY A 17 -7.00 10.11 9.18
N ALA A 18 -7.13 8.78 9.07
CA ALA A 18 -7.52 7.91 10.19
C ALA A 18 -6.56 8.01 11.41
N ASN A 19 -5.28 8.25 11.17
CA ASN A 19 -4.25 8.20 12.21
C ASN A 19 -3.75 9.56 12.68
N GLY A 20 -4.16 10.67 12.04
CA GLY A 20 -3.66 11.99 12.40
C GLY A 20 -4.04 13.08 11.41
N ALA A 21 -3.60 14.29 11.70
CA ALA A 21 -3.82 15.48 10.88
C ALA A 21 -2.50 15.95 10.26
N SER A 22 -2.59 16.44 9.02
CA SER A 22 -1.46 16.97 8.24
C SER A 22 -1.51 18.49 8.20
N TYR A 23 -0.33 19.11 8.34
CA TYR A 23 -0.16 20.54 8.36
C TYR A 23 1.02 20.96 7.47
N ASN A 24 0.91 22.09 6.79
CA ASN A 24 2.03 22.73 6.12
C ASN A 24 2.57 23.86 7.00
N HIS A 25 3.90 24.02 7.05
CA HIS A 25 4.50 25.16 7.71
C HIS A 25 4.22 26.44 6.89
N ARG A 26 3.80 27.55 7.57
CA ARG A 26 3.35 28.78 6.89
C ARG A 26 4.48 29.53 6.21
N GLN A 27 5.68 29.50 6.77
CA GLN A 27 6.83 30.27 6.29
C GLN A 27 7.85 29.39 5.55
N ASP A 28 7.96 28.11 5.86
CA ASP A 28 8.87 27.19 5.19
C ASP A 28 8.10 26.22 4.28
N PRO A 29 8.16 26.42 2.95
CA PRO A 29 7.43 25.58 2.02
C PRO A 29 7.94 24.13 1.95
N ASN A 30 9.08 23.84 2.56
CA ASN A 30 9.68 22.50 2.52
C ASN A 30 9.28 21.62 3.71
N ILE A 31 8.55 22.16 4.68
CA ILE A 31 8.15 21.43 5.90
C ILE A 31 6.68 21.07 5.85
N MET A 32 6.39 19.77 6.03
CA MET A 32 5.09 19.22 6.36
C MET A 32 5.16 18.58 7.75
N LEU A 33 4.08 18.66 8.50
CA LEU A 33 3.92 18.05 9.82
C LEU A 33 2.73 17.09 9.77
N LYS A 34 2.91 15.88 10.30
CA LYS A 34 1.83 14.91 10.61
C LYS A 34 1.75 14.81 12.13
N LEU A 35 0.64 15.29 12.73
CA LEU A 35 0.33 15.10 14.15
C LEU A 35 -0.57 13.89 14.30
N TYR A 36 -0.24 12.99 15.23
CA TYR A 36 -0.92 11.71 15.43
C TYR A 36 -1.98 11.85 16.51
N PHE A 37 -3.12 11.14 16.29
CA PHE A 37 -4.15 10.96 17.33
C PHE A 37 -3.77 9.87 18.34
N ARG A 38 -2.72 9.09 18.03
CA ARG A 38 -2.17 8.02 18.86
C ARG A 38 -1.14 8.56 19.85
N ASN A 39 -0.71 7.69 20.76
CA ASN A 39 0.28 8.02 21.79
C ASN A 39 1.70 8.26 21.22
N TYR A 40 2.59 8.71 22.07
CA TYR A 40 4.00 8.98 21.81
C TYR A 40 4.74 7.78 21.17
N GLU A 41 4.57 6.57 21.74
CA GLU A 41 5.28 5.36 21.32
C GLU A 41 4.97 5.01 19.87
N ALA A 42 3.72 5.14 19.44
CA ALA A 42 3.32 4.89 18.06
C ALA A 42 3.98 5.85 17.06
N ALA A 43 4.09 7.14 17.44
CA ALA A 43 4.78 8.15 16.60
C ALA A 43 6.29 7.89 16.51
N GLU A 44 6.91 7.46 17.61
CA GLU A 44 8.34 7.11 17.62
C GLU A 44 8.64 5.90 16.74
N LEU A 45 7.85 4.83 16.84
CA LEU A 45 7.96 3.64 15.99
C LEU A 45 7.76 3.97 14.51
N GLU A 46 6.76 4.82 14.19
CA GLU A 46 6.52 5.25 12.80
C GLU A 46 7.71 6.06 12.25
N LEU A 47 8.31 6.95 13.07
CA LEU A 47 9.50 7.69 12.65
C LEU A 47 10.71 6.79 12.43
N GLU A 48 10.92 5.80 13.29
CA GLU A 48 12.01 4.82 13.14
C GLU A 48 11.83 4.01 11.84
N LEU A 49 10.62 3.54 11.57
CA LEU A 49 10.30 2.83 10.33
C LEU A 49 10.48 3.73 9.11
N ALA A 50 9.96 4.97 9.14
CA ALA A 50 10.11 5.92 8.04
C ALA A 50 11.59 6.18 7.70
N ARG A 51 12.45 6.30 8.71
CA ARG A 51 13.90 6.45 8.51
C ARG A 51 14.55 5.22 7.90
N LYS A 52 14.18 4.01 8.34
CA LYS A 52 14.66 2.76 7.77
C LYS A 52 14.27 2.66 6.28
N VAL A 53 13.02 2.98 5.95
CA VAL A 53 12.50 2.94 4.58
C VAL A 53 13.21 3.96 3.69
N TYR A 54 13.37 5.21 4.18
CA TYR A 54 14.10 6.24 3.45
C TYR A 54 15.56 5.85 3.20
N ASN A 55 16.25 5.31 4.22
CA ASN A 55 17.64 4.86 4.11
C ASN A 55 17.81 3.61 3.23
N ALA A 56 16.78 2.80 3.07
CA ALA A 56 16.75 1.70 2.11
C ALA A 56 16.61 2.19 0.63
N GLY A 57 16.48 3.50 0.41
CA GLY A 57 16.40 4.11 -0.92
C GLY A 57 14.99 4.06 -1.53
N ILE A 58 13.97 3.71 -0.76
CA ILE A 58 12.59 3.75 -1.22
C ILE A 58 12.17 5.22 -1.39
N PRO A 59 11.63 5.63 -2.55
CA PRO A 59 11.20 7.00 -2.79
C PRO A 59 10.04 7.39 -1.85
N THR A 60 10.34 8.12 -0.79
CA THR A 60 9.38 8.62 0.21
C THR A 60 9.80 10.01 0.69
N PRO A 61 8.89 10.84 1.21
CA PRO A 61 9.28 12.10 1.83
C PRO A 61 10.31 11.89 2.92
N GLU A 62 11.40 12.66 2.88
CA GLU A 62 12.46 12.58 3.90
C GLU A 62 11.88 12.81 5.31
N PRO A 63 12.04 11.84 6.24
CA PRO A 63 11.58 11.98 7.62
C PRO A 63 12.52 12.86 8.42
N GLY A 64 11.98 13.85 9.09
CA GLY A 64 12.72 14.79 9.92
C GLY A 64 12.69 14.44 11.41
N ASP A 65 12.25 15.39 12.21
CA ASP A 65 12.26 15.30 13.67
C ASP A 65 10.92 14.85 14.25
N LEU A 66 11.00 14.15 15.39
CA LEU A 66 9.87 13.95 16.26
C LEU A 66 9.56 15.27 16.98
N VAL A 67 8.30 15.70 16.97
CA VAL A 67 7.88 17.00 17.52
C VAL A 67 6.61 16.85 18.36
N THR A 68 6.31 17.88 19.17
CA THR A 68 5.08 17.96 19.95
C THR A 68 4.60 19.41 20.06
N ASP A 69 3.28 19.59 20.04
CA ASP A 69 2.63 20.87 20.39
C ASP A 69 2.29 20.99 21.89
N GLY A 70 2.78 20.02 22.70
CA GLY A 70 2.50 19.91 24.14
C GLY A 70 1.25 19.06 24.46
N LYS A 71 0.49 18.63 23.44
CA LYS A 71 -0.71 17.77 23.58
C LYS A 71 -0.60 16.51 22.73
N GLN A 72 -0.18 16.66 21.50
CA GLN A 72 -0.01 15.58 20.51
C GLN A 72 1.45 15.47 20.11
N VAL A 73 1.83 14.30 19.60
CA VAL A 73 3.16 14.06 19.05
C VAL A 73 3.02 13.89 17.54
N GLY A 74 4.03 14.34 16.82
CA GLY A 74 4.05 14.28 15.37
C GLY A 74 5.44 14.13 14.79
N ILE A 75 5.48 14.00 13.48
CA ILE A 75 6.70 13.89 12.70
C ILE A 75 6.71 15.01 11.67
N ARG A 76 7.83 15.72 11.57
CA ARG A 76 8.11 16.58 10.40
C ARG A 76 8.61 15.72 9.25
N PHE A 77 8.14 16.04 8.04
CA PHE A 77 8.62 15.47 6.79
C PHE A 77 8.98 16.56 5.80
N ARG A 78 9.84 16.23 4.84
CA ARG A 78 9.98 17.06 3.65
C ARG A 78 8.63 17.18 2.94
N ARG A 79 8.17 18.41 2.71
CA ARG A 79 6.91 18.66 2.02
C ARG A 79 7.07 18.38 0.51
N LEU A 80 6.16 17.62 -0.04
CA LEU A 80 6.00 17.47 -1.48
C LEU A 80 5.05 18.58 -1.97
N VAL A 81 5.62 19.61 -2.60
CA VAL A 81 4.85 20.76 -3.08
C VAL A 81 4.06 20.37 -4.33
N ASP A 82 2.79 20.83 -4.42
CA ASP A 82 1.88 20.56 -5.54
C ASP A 82 1.73 19.07 -5.87
N LYS A 83 1.85 18.24 -4.85
CA LYS A 83 1.68 16.78 -4.97
C LYS A 83 0.25 16.43 -5.39
N LYS A 84 0.14 15.35 -6.17
CA LYS A 84 -1.15 14.73 -6.50
C LYS A 84 -1.01 13.20 -6.35
N SER A 85 -2.00 12.55 -5.75
CA SER A 85 -2.05 11.08 -5.77
C SER A 85 -2.57 10.58 -7.12
N PHE A 86 -2.22 9.34 -7.49
CA PHE A 86 -2.77 8.72 -8.69
C PHE A 86 -4.30 8.61 -8.62
N SER A 87 -4.85 8.33 -7.44
CA SER A 87 -6.29 8.32 -7.19
C SER A 87 -6.95 9.65 -7.60
N ARG A 88 -6.51 10.75 -7.03
CA ARG A 88 -7.05 12.07 -7.34
C ARG A 88 -6.78 12.50 -8.79
N ALA A 89 -5.65 12.10 -9.35
CA ALA A 89 -5.34 12.39 -10.75
C ALA A 89 -6.30 11.72 -11.71
N CYS A 90 -6.69 10.46 -11.43
CA CYS A 90 -7.70 9.74 -12.22
C CYS A 90 -9.08 10.38 -12.08
N GLY A 91 -9.47 10.81 -10.86
CA GLY A 91 -10.73 11.52 -10.66
C GLY A 91 -10.81 12.84 -11.41
N ASP A 92 -9.72 13.62 -11.37
CA ASP A 92 -9.66 14.93 -12.03
C ASP A 92 -9.52 14.82 -13.57
N ASN A 93 -8.89 13.75 -14.07
CA ASN A 93 -8.59 13.55 -15.49
C ASN A 93 -8.85 12.10 -15.91
N PRO A 94 -10.11 11.66 -15.96
CA PRO A 94 -10.46 10.27 -16.26
C PRO A 94 -9.97 9.77 -17.62
N GLU A 95 -9.72 10.67 -18.56
CA GLU A 95 -9.17 10.35 -19.88
C GLU A 95 -7.71 9.92 -19.86
N LYS A 96 -7.00 10.16 -18.75
CA LYS A 96 -5.59 9.77 -18.55
C LYS A 96 -5.43 8.54 -17.64
N THR A 97 -6.50 7.87 -17.29
CA THR A 97 -6.50 6.77 -16.32
C THR A 97 -5.52 5.67 -16.69
N GLU A 98 -5.47 5.28 -17.96
CA GLU A 98 -4.56 4.22 -18.43
C GLU A 98 -3.08 4.65 -18.29
N LEU A 99 -2.77 5.90 -18.62
CA LEU A 99 -1.43 6.45 -18.41
C LEU A 99 -1.03 6.42 -16.93
N TYR A 100 -1.95 6.79 -16.05
CA TYR A 100 -1.70 6.75 -14.60
C TYR A 100 -1.54 5.33 -14.08
N GLY A 101 -2.32 4.36 -14.57
CA GLY A 101 -2.16 2.94 -14.26
C GLY A 101 -0.78 2.42 -14.65
N GLN A 102 -0.33 2.71 -15.88
CA GLN A 102 1.01 2.35 -16.36
C GLN A 102 2.14 2.99 -15.52
N GLN A 103 1.99 4.28 -15.17
CA GLN A 103 3.00 4.96 -14.35
C GLN A 103 3.07 4.42 -12.93
N PHE A 104 1.93 4.05 -12.34
CA PHE A 104 1.90 3.42 -11.03
C PHE A 104 2.50 2.01 -11.07
N ALA A 105 2.24 1.24 -12.15
CA ALA A 105 2.87 -0.06 -12.35
C ALA A 105 4.40 0.03 -12.41
N GLN A 106 4.97 1.03 -13.13
CA GLN A 106 6.41 1.26 -13.15
C GLN A 106 6.98 1.57 -11.77
N MET A 107 6.24 2.36 -10.98
CA MET A 107 6.63 2.68 -9.60
C MET A 107 6.63 1.44 -8.71
N CYS A 108 5.61 0.58 -8.85
CA CYS A 108 5.50 -0.69 -8.12
C CYS A 108 6.55 -1.73 -8.58
N LEU A 109 6.88 -1.78 -9.88
CA LEU A 109 7.98 -2.61 -10.38
C LEU A 109 9.31 -2.23 -9.72
N ALA A 110 9.61 -0.93 -9.62
CA ALA A 110 10.83 -0.46 -8.96
C ALA A 110 10.85 -0.84 -7.47
N LEU A 111 9.72 -0.68 -6.75
CA LEU A 111 9.59 -1.09 -5.36
C LEU A 111 9.86 -2.58 -5.18
N HIS A 112 9.14 -3.42 -5.93
CA HIS A 112 9.19 -4.88 -5.79
C HIS A 112 10.47 -5.54 -6.35
N ASN A 113 11.29 -4.79 -7.10
CA ASN A 113 12.66 -5.19 -7.48
C ASN A 113 13.72 -4.68 -6.49
N THR A 114 13.32 -3.96 -5.44
CA THR A 114 14.23 -3.52 -4.38
C THR A 114 14.33 -4.59 -3.31
N HIS A 115 15.54 -5.17 -3.14
CA HIS A 115 15.85 -6.07 -2.04
C HIS A 115 16.20 -5.28 -0.79
N VAL A 116 15.67 -5.69 0.36
CA VAL A 116 15.89 -5.01 1.63
C VAL A 116 16.61 -5.89 2.64
N ASP A 117 17.25 -5.27 3.63
CA ASP A 117 17.83 -5.99 4.76
C ASP A 117 16.69 -6.52 5.66
N THR A 118 16.47 -7.83 5.60
CA THR A 118 15.41 -8.52 6.35
C THR A 118 15.56 -8.46 7.88
N THR A 119 16.73 -8.02 8.38
CA THR A 119 16.92 -7.80 9.83
C THR A 119 16.35 -6.46 10.31
N LEU A 120 16.03 -5.55 9.39
CA LEU A 120 15.51 -4.22 9.69
C LEU A 120 13.99 -4.12 9.59
N PHE A 121 13.36 -5.04 8.89
CA PHE A 121 11.93 -5.00 8.58
C PHE A 121 11.23 -6.31 8.96
N GLU A 122 9.94 -6.25 9.20
CA GLU A 122 9.09 -7.41 9.47
C GLU A 122 8.81 -8.21 8.19
N ASN A 123 8.67 -9.53 8.30
CA ASN A 123 8.17 -10.36 7.22
C ASN A 123 6.64 -10.24 7.11
N VAL A 124 6.14 -10.06 5.89
CA VAL A 124 4.69 -9.95 5.65
C VAL A 124 3.92 -11.19 6.09
N LYS A 125 4.51 -12.39 5.95
CA LYS A 125 3.89 -13.64 6.40
C LYS A 125 3.71 -13.67 7.92
N ASP A 126 4.74 -13.27 8.68
CA ASP A 126 4.71 -13.26 10.15
C ASP A 126 3.60 -12.29 10.64
N ARG A 127 3.51 -11.12 10.01
CA ARG A 127 2.43 -10.16 10.28
C ARG A 127 1.06 -10.77 10.02
N LEU A 128 0.86 -11.41 8.87
CA LEU A 128 -0.42 -12.01 8.51
C LEU A 128 -0.79 -13.17 9.45
N TYR A 129 0.17 -14.00 9.84
CA TYR A 129 -0.06 -15.05 10.84
C TYR A 129 -0.49 -14.47 12.19
N ALA A 130 0.19 -13.43 12.67
CA ALA A 130 -0.19 -12.75 13.91
C ALA A 130 -1.62 -12.18 13.86
N MET A 131 -1.99 -11.54 12.73
CA MET A 131 -3.35 -11.02 12.53
C MET A 131 -4.39 -12.14 12.46
N LEU A 132 -4.09 -13.24 11.78
CA LEU A 132 -4.97 -14.39 11.66
C LEU A 132 -5.24 -15.03 13.02
N GLU A 133 -4.22 -15.21 13.83
CA GLU A 133 -4.37 -15.78 15.18
C GLU A 133 -5.16 -14.87 16.12
N ALA A 134 -4.93 -13.57 16.01
CA ALA A 134 -5.63 -12.57 16.82
C ALA A 134 -7.10 -12.37 16.42
N ASN A 135 -7.53 -12.82 15.23
CA ASN A 135 -8.89 -12.63 14.75
C ASN A 135 -9.83 -13.73 15.31
N PRO A 136 -10.83 -13.37 16.17
CA PRO A 136 -11.73 -14.35 16.77
C PRO A 136 -12.86 -14.81 15.83
N ASP A 137 -13.05 -14.12 14.70
CA ASP A 137 -14.21 -14.32 13.84
C ASP A 137 -14.03 -15.46 12.82
N PHE A 138 -12.79 -15.97 12.65
CA PHE A 138 -12.51 -17.11 11.79
C PHE A 138 -12.67 -18.44 12.54
N THR A 139 -13.33 -19.41 11.88
CA THR A 139 -13.35 -20.79 12.38
C THR A 139 -11.95 -21.43 12.26
N PRO A 140 -11.67 -22.52 13.02
CA PRO A 140 -10.39 -23.24 12.89
C PRO A 140 -10.10 -23.69 11.46
N GLU A 141 -11.14 -24.12 10.71
CA GLU A 141 -11.01 -24.56 9.31
C GLU A 141 -10.66 -23.39 8.38
N GLN A 142 -11.27 -22.20 8.60
CA GLN A 142 -10.94 -20.98 7.85
C GLN A 142 -9.53 -20.52 8.15
N LYS A 143 -9.12 -20.51 9.44
CA LYS A 143 -7.74 -20.19 9.84
C LYS A 143 -6.74 -21.12 9.17
N GLN A 144 -6.98 -22.43 9.16
CA GLN A 144 -6.08 -23.39 8.51
C GLN A 144 -5.96 -23.11 7.01
N LYS A 145 -7.07 -22.84 6.32
CA LYS A 145 -7.06 -22.53 4.88
C LYS A 145 -6.29 -21.24 4.58
N ILE A 146 -6.50 -20.18 5.39
CA ILE A 146 -5.76 -18.93 5.24
C ILE A 146 -4.28 -19.14 5.50
N HIS A 147 -3.95 -19.91 6.54
CA HIS A 147 -2.57 -20.28 6.85
C HIS A 147 -1.90 -20.99 5.66
N ASP A 148 -2.58 -21.93 5.03
CA ASP A 148 -2.06 -22.68 3.88
C ASP A 148 -1.80 -21.75 2.68
N TYR A 149 -2.66 -20.76 2.41
CA TYR A 149 -2.43 -19.75 1.38
C TYR A 149 -1.20 -18.87 1.69
N ILE A 150 -1.03 -18.44 2.94
CA ILE A 150 0.14 -17.66 3.35
C ILE A 150 1.42 -18.51 3.22
N ALA A 151 1.37 -19.76 3.67
CA ALA A 151 2.49 -20.70 3.61
C ALA A 151 2.91 -21.02 2.16
N ALA A 152 1.94 -21.12 1.23
CA ALA A 152 2.20 -21.43 -0.16
C ALA A 152 2.87 -20.26 -0.94
N ALA A 153 2.83 -19.04 -0.41
CA ALA A 153 3.56 -17.93 -1.02
C ALA A 153 5.08 -18.16 -0.94
N PRO A 154 5.85 -17.89 -2.00
CA PRO A 154 7.31 -17.95 -1.94
C PRO A 154 7.89 -17.03 -0.88
N ASP A 155 9.05 -17.40 -0.35
CA ASP A 155 9.85 -16.48 0.45
C ASP A 155 10.55 -15.49 -0.46
N ALA A 156 10.59 -14.23 -0.05
CA ALA A 156 11.22 -13.16 -0.78
C ALA A 156 11.73 -12.10 0.22
N ASP A 157 12.79 -11.40 -0.18
CA ASP A 157 13.39 -10.28 0.56
C ASP A 157 13.11 -8.93 -0.10
N THR A 158 12.09 -8.88 -0.96
CA THR A 158 11.72 -7.67 -1.70
C THR A 158 10.87 -6.71 -0.84
N ALA A 159 11.02 -5.42 -1.11
CA ALA A 159 10.26 -4.38 -0.44
C ALA A 159 8.76 -4.54 -0.69
N ILE A 160 7.97 -4.46 0.39
CA ILE A 160 6.50 -4.47 0.39
C ILE A 160 6.02 -3.20 1.07
N HIS A 161 5.14 -2.45 0.42
CA HIS A 161 4.53 -1.25 0.99
C HIS A 161 3.63 -1.57 2.19
N GLY A 162 2.94 -2.70 2.11
CA GLY A 162 2.00 -3.17 3.13
C GLY A 162 0.58 -2.63 2.97
N ASP A 163 0.41 -1.39 2.52
CA ASP A 163 -0.86 -0.75 2.14
C ASP A 163 -0.75 -0.11 0.76
N LEU A 164 -0.41 -0.93 -0.26
CA LEU A 164 -0.18 -0.46 -1.62
C LEU A 164 -1.49 -0.16 -2.34
N GLN A 165 -1.95 1.08 -2.22
CA GLN A 165 -3.07 1.60 -2.99
C GLN A 165 -2.62 2.83 -3.82
N PHE A 166 -3.32 3.08 -4.92
CA PHE A 166 -2.97 4.20 -5.82
C PHE A 166 -3.22 5.59 -5.20
N GLY A 167 -3.88 5.66 -4.03
CA GLY A 167 -3.93 6.84 -3.18
C GLY A 167 -2.62 7.13 -2.46
N ASN A 168 -1.81 6.10 -2.20
CA ASN A 168 -0.52 6.17 -1.52
C ASN A 168 0.66 6.37 -2.48
N GLY A 169 0.43 6.30 -3.79
CA GLY A 169 1.36 6.76 -4.82
C GLY A 169 1.14 8.24 -5.13
N ILE A 170 2.21 9.03 -5.00
CA ILE A 170 2.19 10.49 -5.19
C ILE A 170 3.17 10.86 -6.31
N PHE A 171 2.82 11.84 -7.12
CA PHE A 171 3.74 12.50 -8.02
C PHE A 171 3.68 14.02 -7.85
N ILE A 172 4.77 14.69 -8.21
CA ILE A 172 4.91 16.15 -8.19
C ILE A 172 5.13 16.67 -9.62
N PRO A 173 5.00 17.99 -9.88
CA PRO A 173 5.12 18.57 -11.23
C PRO A 173 6.45 18.28 -11.95
N SER A 174 7.54 18.02 -11.22
CA SER A 174 8.82 17.60 -11.81
C SER A 174 8.79 16.19 -12.42
N GLY A 175 7.76 15.40 -12.15
CA GLY A 175 7.63 14.00 -12.57
C GLY A 175 8.18 12.99 -11.58
N GLU A 176 8.81 13.42 -10.49
CA GLU A 176 9.23 12.54 -9.39
C GLU A 176 8.02 11.91 -8.71
N LYS A 177 8.19 10.66 -8.31
CA LYS A 177 7.15 9.85 -7.68
C LYS A 177 7.60 9.37 -6.30
N PHE A 178 6.67 9.31 -5.35
CA PHE A 178 6.93 8.96 -3.96
C PHE A 178 5.83 8.07 -3.42
N PHE A 179 6.19 7.14 -2.55
CA PHE A 179 5.24 6.43 -1.70
C PHE A 179 5.03 7.22 -0.40
N ILE A 180 3.81 7.22 0.09
CA ILE A 180 3.43 7.78 1.40
C ILE A 180 2.68 6.73 2.21
N ASP A 181 2.50 6.99 3.50
CA ASP A 181 1.77 6.09 4.41
C ASP A 181 2.40 4.70 4.54
N LEU A 182 3.70 4.69 4.81
CA LEU A 182 4.54 3.50 4.89
C LEU A 182 4.55 2.86 6.29
N GLY A 183 3.52 3.09 7.11
CA GLY A 183 3.40 2.52 8.45
C GLY A 183 3.31 0.99 8.47
N ASP A 184 2.88 0.40 7.36
CA ASP A 184 2.80 -1.06 7.16
C ASP A 184 3.93 -1.62 6.29
N PHE A 185 4.98 -0.84 6.04
CA PHE A 185 6.11 -1.30 5.24
C PHE A 185 6.75 -2.55 5.85
N CYS A 186 7.04 -3.51 5.01
CA CYS A 186 7.61 -4.79 5.39
C CYS A 186 8.40 -5.40 4.21
N TYR A 187 8.79 -6.67 4.30
CA TYR A 187 9.36 -7.38 3.16
C TYR A 187 8.59 -8.66 2.89
N GLY A 188 8.68 -9.15 1.65
CA GLY A 188 8.09 -10.42 1.26
C GLY A 188 7.71 -10.52 -0.22
N PHE A 189 6.81 -11.45 -0.52
CA PHE A 189 6.40 -11.75 -1.88
C PHE A 189 5.47 -10.67 -2.46
N PRO A 190 5.77 -10.10 -3.65
CA PRO A 190 5.07 -8.92 -4.19
C PRO A 190 3.56 -9.04 -4.35
N LEU A 191 3.02 -10.26 -4.52
CA LEU A 191 1.57 -10.44 -4.66
C LEU A 191 0.79 -10.00 -3.41
N PHE A 192 1.41 -9.93 -2.23
CA PHE A 192 0.76 -9.39 -1.04
C PHE A 192 0.39 -7.91 -1.19
N ASP A 193 1.21 -7.13 -1.89
CA ASP A 193 0.90 -5.74 -2.23
C ASP A 193 -0.08 -5.63 -3.40
N LEU A 194 0.13 -6.43 -4.45
CA LEU A 194 -0.71 -6.40 -5.65
C LEU A 194 -2.15 -6.80 -5.36
N GLY A 195 -2.36 -7.66 -4.36
CA GLY A 195 -3.70 -7.96 -3.83
C GLY A 195 -4.42 -6.71 -3.32
N MET A 196 -3.71 -5.77 -2.68
CA MET A 196 -4.29 -4.51 -2.21
C MET A 196 -4.67 -3.59 -3.36
N VAL A 197 -3.82 -3.48 -4.39
CA VAL A 197 -4.16 -2.70 -5.61
C VAL A 197 -5.44 -3.24 -6.24
N TYR A 198 -5.55 -4.57 -6.41
CA TYR A 198 -6.74 -5.21 -6.97
C TYR A 198 -7.99 -4.98 -6.11
N LEU A 199 -7.86 -5.14 -4.79
CA LEU A 199 -8.95 -4.89 -3.84
C LEU A 199 -9.52 -3.48 -4.02
N CYS A 200 -8.65 -2.48 -4.03
CA CYS A 200 -9.05 -1.08 -4.15
C CYS A 200 -9.67 -0.75 -5.52
N CYS A 201 -9.21 -1.41 -6.59
CA CYS A 201 -9.69 -1.14 -7.96
C CYS A 201 -10.96 -1.91 -8.34
N CYS A 202 -11.14 -3.14 -7.82
CA CYS A 202 -12.06 -4.10 -8.42
C CYS A 202 -13.08 -4.71 -7.47
N LEU A 203 -12.89 -4.61 -6.15
CA LEU A 203 -13.71 -5.35 -5.19
C LEU A 203 -14.63 -4.48 -4.32
N ASN A 204 -14.51 -3.16 -4.38
CA ASN A 204 -15.34 -2.24 -3.62
C ASN A 204 -16.59 -1.82 -4.38
N ASP A 205 -17.63 -1.40 -3.65
CA ASP A 205 -18.82 -0.81 -4.26
C ASP A 205 -18.56 0.62 -4.79
N GLU A 206 -19.48 1.10 -5.64
CA GLU A 206 -19.36 2.41 -6.28
C GLU A 206 -19.32 3.56 -5.26
N ALA A 207 -20.09 3.48 -4.18
CA ALA A 207 -20.15 4.54 -3.18
C ALA A 207 -18.82 4.68 -2.44
N TRP A 208 -18.25 3.56 -2.01
CA TRP A 208 -16.93 3.54 -1.38
C TRP A 208 -15.83 4.01 -2.33
N THR A 209 -15.85 3.55 -3.60
CA THR A 209 -14.85 3.92 -4.60
C THR A 209 -14.90 5.43 -4.91
N MET A 210 -16.10 6.00 -5.03
CA MET A 210 -16.28 7.44 -5.21
C MET A 210 -15.79 8.25 -4.00
N GLU A 211 -16.07 7.79 -2.78
CA GLU A 211 -15.71 8.50 -1.55
C GLU A 211 -14.19 8.43 -1.29
N VAL A 212 -13.61 7.24 -1.36
CA VAL A 212 -12.22 6.99 -0.96
C VAL A 212 -11.24 7.17 -2.12
N ASN A 213 -11.58 6.65 -3.28
CA ASN A 213 -10.71 6.69 -4.47
C ASN A 213 -10.99 7.88 -5.39
N HIS A 214 -12.07 8.64 -5.15
CA HIS A 214 -12.46 9.82 -5.92
C HIS A 214 -12.72 9.55 -7.40
N MET A 215 -13.12 8.33 -7.75
CA MET A 215 -13.42 7.92 -9.12
C MET A 215 -14.50 6.83 -9.15
N SER A 216 -15.10 6.60 -10.33
CA SER A 216 -16.06 5.50 -10.52
C SER A 216 -15.39 4.13 -10.55
N ASN A 217 -16.14 3.06 -10.28
CA ASN A 217 -15.67 1.69 -10.45
C ASN A 217 -15.19 1.41 -11.89
N ALA A 218 -15.86 1.98 -12.88
CA ALA A 218 -15.43 1.85 -14.28
C ALA A 218 -14.05 2.47 -14.52
N THR A 219 -13.76 3.62 -13.91
CA THR A 219 -12.44 4.27 -13.97
C THR A 219 -11.39 3.46 -13.20
N ALA A 220 -11.73 2.98 -12.01
CA ALA A 220 -10.84 2.15 -11.20
C ALA A 220 -10.50 0.82 -11.92
N ARG A 221 -11.46 0.20 -12.61
CA ARG A 221 -11.21 -1.00 -13.42
C ARG A 221 -10.27 -0.71 -14.60
N ARG A 222 -10.44 0.39 -15.31
CA ARG A 222 -9.52 0.82 -16.39
C ARG A 222 -8.11 1.07 -15.86
N PHE A 223 -8.01 1.65 -14.65
CA PHE A 223 -6.72 1.82 -13.99
C PHE A 223 -6.06 0.46 -13.73
N TRP A 224 -6.81 -0.50 -13.17
CA TRP A 224 -6.31 -1.86 -12.94
C TRP A 224 -5.87 -2.55 -14.23
N ASP A 225 -6.68 -2.49 -15.28
CA ASP A 225 -6.37 -3.15 -16.55
C ASP A 225 -5.05 -2.63 -17.14
N ALA A 226 -4.84 -1.31 -17.14
CA ALA A 226 -3.61 -0.70 -17.61
C ALA A 226 -2.41 -0.97 -16.67
N PHE A 227 -2.65 -1.00 -15.36
CA PHE A 227 -1.66 -1.39 -14.36
C PHE A 227 -1.22 -2.83 -14.54
N ALA A 228 -2.16 -3.76 -14.64
CA ALA A 228 -1.91 -5.19 -14.77
C ALA A 228 -1.14 -5.51 -16.05
N ASP A 229 -1.53 -4.89 -17.17
CA ASP A 229 -0.82 -5.02 -18.44
C ASP A 229 0.65 -4.57 -18.31
N ALA A 230 0.87 -3.38 -17.78
CA ALA A 230 2.21 -2.81 -17.65
C ALA A 230 3.09 -3.54 -16.62
N TYR A 231 2.51 -4.05 -15.53
CA TYR A 231 3.25 -4.74 -14.47
C TYR A 231 3.55 -6.18 -14.83
N PHE A 232 2.52 -6.96 -15.17
CA PHE A 232 2.67 -8.42 -15.34
C PHE A 232 3.27 -8.83 -16.68
N HIS A 233 3.13 -8.01 -17.73
CA HIS A 233 3.82 -8.24 -19.02
C HIS A 233 5.23 -7.69 -19.06
N SER A 234 5.65 -6.92 -18.04
CA SER A 234 7.02 -6.40 -17.99
C SER A 234 8.05 -7.53 -18.00
N PRO A 235 9.12 -7.43 -18.81
CA PRO A 235 10.25 -8.35 -18.71
C PRO A 235 11.00 -8.22 -17.37
N GLU A 236 10.79 -7.13 -16.63
CA GLU A 236 11.34 -6.85 -15.30
C GLU A 236 10.36 -7.24 -14.18
N CYS A 237 9.26 -7.95 -14.50
CA CYS A 237 8.30 -8.39 -13.48
C CYS A 237 9.00 -9.26 -12.42
N PRO A 238 9.02 -8.85 -11.14
CA PRO A 238 9.75 -9.54 -10.08
C PRO A 238 9.18 -10.92 -9.75
N LEU A 239 8.03 -11.28 -10.34
CA LEU A 239 7.38 -12.58 -10.15
C LEU A 239 7.89 -13.66 -11.13
N ILE A 240 8.60 -13.27 -12.21
CA ILE A 240 9.12 -14.21 -13.22
C ILE A 240 10.05 -15.27 -12.62
N PRO A 241 11.01 -14.93 -11.73
CA PRO A 241 11.97 -15.91 -11.19
C PRO A 241 11.32 -17.04 -10.39
N TYR A 242 10.10 -16.85 -9.88
CA TYR A 242 9.41 -17.89 -9.09
C TYR A 242 8.79 -19.00 -9.95
N GLY A 243 8.78 -18.85 -11.28
CA GLY A 243 8.44 -19.93 -12.21
C GLY A 243 6.98 -20.37 -12.20
N PHE A 244 6.05 -19.50 -11.78
CA PHE A 244 4.62 -19.79 -11.83
C PHE A 244 4.16 -20.10 -13.25
N LYS A 245 3.32 -21.12 -13.40
CA LYS A 245 2.77 -21.58 -14.68
C LYS A 245 1.26 -21.71 -14.61
N ASP A 246 0.61 -21.47 -15.73
CA ASP A 246 -0.81 -21.77 -15.90
C ASP A 246 -1.05 -23.29 -16.01
N LYS A 247 -2.32 -23.68 -16.11
CA LYS A 247 -2.74 -25.08 -16.27
C LYS A 247 -2.19 -25.78 -17.53
N ASN A 248 -1.70 -25.00 -18.50
CA ASN A 248 -1.12 -25.50 -19.74
C ASN A 248 0.42 -25.52 -19.70
N GLY A 249 1.03 -25.14 -18.58
CA GLY A 249 2.47 -25.06 -18.39
C GLY A 249 3.14 -23.81 -18.96
N LYS A 250 2.35 -22.81 -19.40
CA LYS A 250 2.85 -21.52 -19.90
C LYS A 250 3.23 -20.63 -18.72
N PRO A 251 4.31 -19.83 -18.79
CA PRO A 251 4.63 -18.86 -17.76
C PRO A 251 3.46 -17.91 -17.45
N LEU A 252 3.18 -17.72 -16.17
CA LEU A 252 2.08 -16.88 -15.69
C LEU A 252 2.45 -15.38 -15.68
N PHE A 253 3.74 -15.06 -15.65
CA PHE A 253 4.26 -13.69 -15.61
C PHE A 253 5.28 -13.45 -16.71
N GLY A 254 5.43 -12.20 -17.13
CA GLY A 254 6.32 -11.77 -18.19
C GLY A 254 5.61 -11.61 -19.55
N PRO A 255 6.35 -11.31 -20.62
CA PRO A 255 5.78 -11.05 -21.94
C PRO A 255 4.86 -12.16 -22.43
N GLY A 256 3.61 -11.79 -22.72
CA GLY A 256 2.58 -12.72 -23.19
C GLY A 256 1.91 -13.56 -22.10
N ALA A 257 1.99 -13.14 -20.83
CA ALA A 257 1.18 -13.69 -19.74
C ALA A 257 -0.32 -13.63 -20.07
N ASP A 258 -1.11 -14.56 -19.50
CA ASP A 258 -2.57 -14.52 -19.57
C ASP A 258 -3.08 -13.75 -18.35
N LEU A 259 -3.53 -12.51 -18.55
CA LEU A 259 -3.96 -11.64 -17.45
C LEU A 259 -5.21 -12.17 -16.73
N GLU A 260 -6.07 -12.98 -17.35
CA GLU A 260 -7.19 -13.60 -16.64
C GLU A 260 -6.69 -14.61 -15.60
N GLN A 261 -5.67 -15.40 -15.96
CA GLN A 261 -5.05 -16.34 -15.03
C GLN A 261 -4.26 -15.64 -13.92
N VAL A 262 -3.58 -14.54 -14.26
CA VAL A 262 -2.90 -13.68 -13.28
C VAL A 262 -3.92 -13.09 -12.31
N GLU A 263 -5.01 -12.52 -12.81
CA GLU A 263 -6.07 -11.94 -11.98
C GLU A 263 -6.65 -12.95 -11.00
N TYR A 264 -6.85 -14.20 -11.45
CA TYR A 264 -7.30 -15.28 -10.56
C TYR A 264 -6.35 -15.47 -9.35
N LEU A 265 -5.04 -15.48 -9.60
CA LEU A 265 -4.04 -15.59 -8.51
C LEU A 265 -4.03 -14.37 -7.61
N VAL A 266 -4.08 -13.15 -8.19
CA VAL A 266 -4.10 -11.89 -7.42
C VAL A 266 -5.32 -11.80 -6.50
N LYS A 267 -6.48 -12.33 -6.90
CA LYS A 267 -7.69 -12.38 -6.07
C LYS A 267 -7.47 -13.10 -4.74
N ILE A 268 -6.66 -14.16 -4.73
CA ILE A 268 -6.32 -14.88 -3.49
C ILE A 268 -5.61 -13.92 -2.51
N TYR A 269 -4.63 -13.16 -3.02
CA TYR A 269 -3.90 -12.20 -2.19
C TYR A 269 -4.76 -10.99 -1.81
N ALA A 270 -5.69 -10.58 -2.67
CA ALA A 270 -6.69 -9.57 -2.31
C ALA A 270 -7.56 -10.05 -1.13
N GLY A 271 -7.97 -11.31 -1.15
CA GLY A 271 -8.66 -11.92 0.00
C GLY A 271 -7.82 -11.88 1.27
N LEU A 272 -6.52 -12.19 1.22
CA LEU A 272 -5.64 -12.12 2.39
C LEU A 272 -5.54 -10.71 2.99
N LYS A 273 -5.73 -9.66 2.19
CA LYS A 273 -5.75 -8.28 2.68
C LYS A 273 -6.94 -7.96 3.59
N THR A 274 -7.99 -8.79 3.59
CA THR A 274 -9.11 -8.60 4.54
C THR A 274 -8.65 -8.60 5.98
N LEU A 275 -7.60 -9.34 6.32
CA LEU A 275 -7.01 -9.37 7.65
C LEU A 275 -6.54 -7.99 8.09
N ILE A 276 -5.89 -7.23 7.18
CA ILE A 276 -5.42 -5.86 7.45
C ILE A 276 -6.60 -4.89 7.50
N VAL A 277 -7.49 -4.95 6.52
CA VAL A 277 -8.63 -4.02 6.43
C VAL A 277 -9.54 -4.16 7.65
N GLU A 278 -9.83 -5.39 8.09
CA GLU A 278 -10.63 -5.63 9.30
C GLU A 278 -9.94 -5.12 10.57
N ARG A 279 -8.61 -5.27 10.68
CA ARG A 279 -7.84 -4.69 11.78
C ARG A 279 -8.01 -3.18 11.85
N ASP A 280 -7.90 -2.49 10.71
CA ASP A 280 -7.84 -1.03 10.67
C ASP A 280 -9.22 -0.38 10.73
N THR A 281 -10.22 -1.00 10.13
CA THR A 281 -11.59 -0.46 10.06
C THR A 281 -12.50 -0.99 11.15
N HIS A 282 -12.14 -2.10 11.81
CA HIS A 282 -13.00 -2.86 12.71
C HIS A 282 -14.34 -3.24 12.07
N CYS A 283 -14.36 -3.38 10.75
CA CYS A 283 -15.55 -3.65 9.95
C CYS A 283 -15.44 -5.05 9.32
N PRO A 284 -16.35 -5.97 9.61
CA PRO A 284 -16.40 -7.26 8.94
C PRO A 284 -16.57 -7.10 7.42
N MET A 285 -15.79 -7.83 6.64
CA MET A 285 -15.81 -7.78 5.17
C MET A 285 -16.20 -9.14 4.58
N PRO A 286 -17.47 -9.56 4.69
CA PRO A 286 -17.92 -10.91 4.34
C PRO A 286 -17.67 -11.28 2.87
N GLN A 287 -17.73 -10.31 1.96
CA GLN A 287 -17.43 -10.53 0.54
C GLN A 287 -15.98 -10.97 0.31
N PHE A 288 -15.04 -10.49 1.12
CA PHE A 288 -13.63 -10.88 1.00
C PHE A 288 -13.38 -12.24 1.67
N ARG A 289 -14.10 -12.56 2.75
CA ARG A 289 -14.06 -13.88 3.39
C ARG A 289 -14.54 -14.98 2.44
N ALA A 290 -15.62 -14.73 1.69
CA ALA A 290 -16.12 -15.66 0.69
C ALA A 290 -15.06 -15.99 -0.37
N MET A 291 -14.21 -15.02 -0.72
CA MET A 291 -13.07 -15.24 -1.61
C MET A 291 -12.05 -16.22 -1.01
N LEU A 292 -11.72 -16.10 0.26
CA LEU A 292 -10.82 -17.02 0.97
C LEU A 292 -11.44 -18.40 1.16
N GLU A 293 -12.75 -18.51 1.29
CA GLU A 293 -13.48 -19.77 1.42
C GLU A 293 -13.58 -20.55 0.12
N GLY A 294 -13.17 -19.96 -1.02
CA GLY A 294 -13.15 -20.61 -2.32
C GLY A 294 -14.52 -20.70 -2.98
N THR A 295 -15.49 -19.93 -2.53
CA THR A 295 -16.83 -19.84 -3.14
C THR A 295 -16.88 -18.89 -4.34
N VAL A 296 -15.81 -18.14 -4.58
CA VAL A 296 -15.68 -17.12 -5.65
C VAL A 296 -14.55 -17.47 -6.63
N TYR A 297 -13.79 -18.53 -6.37
CA TYR A 297 -12.66 -18.97 -7.19
C TYR A 297 -12.92 -20.29 -7.86
#